data_180627d586435ea2081715fa43fc69ed
#
_entry.id   180627d586435ea2081715fa43fc69ed
#
_cell.length_a   1.000
_cell.length_b   1.000
_cell.length_c   1.000
_cell.angle_alpha   90.00
_cell.angle_beta   90.00
_cell.angle_gamma   90.00
#
_symmetry.space_group_name_H-M   'P 1'
#
loop_
_entity.id
_entity.type
_entity.pdbx_description
1 polymer ?
#
loop_
_entity_poly.entity_id
_entity_poly.type
_entity_poly.pdbx_seq_one_letter_code
_entity_poly.pdbx_strand_id
1 'polypeptide(L)'
;MATTSFFLDTRGKAKDGKGTILILLYHNHSTTTISTGVRISRDNWRAQKIVGHPDAEALNASIQKQKSKIDHSIAILTLEEGFASLTAAEIKKLIKSDMPKIDRGHSIESLFSEYINDGNLKEGTKEIYRNTLKKVLAFGEEGLKIESMNLKWLRSFDSYLANTQAVNGRSIYLRCLRAVFNYARNNDIKCPYPFRNFKIKQEPTRKRNITVDNLRILYNYPTSPTNAYYRDYFFLIFFLIGINVKDLLLAKKSQLVDGRLEYVREKTGKKYSIKIEPEAEEILNKYRGRGEYLLEAMDHCQHYKSFGRQINEALRNIGERKTEIVDVDDELFGEKSERTVIESLIPGIGTYYARHSWATLAYDIGISIDIVSQALGHTVANRTTLVYVKYDQDKVDTSNRKVIDYFFDKNGA
;
A
#
# COMPACT_ATOMS: atom_id res chain seq x y z
N MET A 1 -16.10 -11.25 53.72
CA MET A 1 -15.53 -9.96 53.25
C MET A 1 -14.35 -10.25 52.33
N ALA A 2 -14.23 -9.57 51.22
CA ALA A 2 -13.09 -9.77 50.33
C ALA A 2 -11.85 -9.07 50.87
N THR A 3 -10.71 -9.76 50.87
CA THR A 3 -9.43 -9.22 51.35
C THR A 3 -8.34 -9.41 50.32
N THR A 4 -7.39 -8.50 50.31
CA THR A 4 -6.23 -8.58 49.40
C THR A 4 -4.90 -8.50 50.15
N SER A 5 -3.90 -9.24 49.69
CA SER A 5 -2.54 -9.21 50.26
C SER A 5 -1.51 -9.45 49.17
N PHE A 6 -0.28 -9.03 49.42
CA PHE A 6 0.82 -9.35 48.50
C PHE A 6 1.44 -10.72 48.78
N PHE A 7 1.80 -11.41 47.71
CA PHE A 7 2.45 -12.69 47.77
C PHE A 7 3.54 -12.78 46.70
N LEU A 8 4.75 -13.23 47.08
CA LEU A 8 5.83 -13.48 46.12
C LEU A 8 5.74 -14.96 45.65
N ASP A 9 5.39 -15.15 44.39
CA ASP A 9 5.37 -16.48 43.79
C ASP A 9 6.72 -16.86 43.21
N THR A 10 7.37 -17.82 43.86
CA THR A 10 8.69 -18.36 43.46
C THR A 10 8.59 -19.75 42.83
N ARG A 11 7.38 -20.28 42.59
CA ARG A 11 7.15 -21.64 42.07
C ARG A 11 7.47 -21.76 40.57
N GLY A 12 7.55 -20.65 39.85
CA GLY A 12 7.91 -20.65 38.43
C GLY A 12 9.37 -21.08 38.26
N LYS A 13 9.67 -21.91 37.26
CA LYS A 13 11.03 -22.33 36.87
C LYS A 13 11.76 -21.18 36.12
N ALA A 14 11.78 -20.00 36.68
CA ALA A 14 12.52 -18.89 36.08
C ALA A 14 14.03 -19.10 36.27
N LYS A 15 14.79 -19.18 35.20
CA LYS A 15 16.27 -19.38 35.19
C LYS A 15 17.03 -18.28 35.94
N ASP A 16 16.37 -17.16 36.26
CA ASP A 16 16.96 -15.95 36.87
C ASP A 16 16.75 -15.89 38.41
N GLY A 17 16.16 -16.91 39.05
CA GLY A 17 15.93 -16.94 40.50
C GLY A 17 14.92 -15.90 41.03
N LYS A 18 14.24 -15.17 40.15
CA LYS A 18 13.29 -14.12 40.54
C LYS A 18 11.84 -14.63 40.56
N GLY A 19 11.14 -14.30 41.63
CA GLY A 19 9.69 -14.52 41.74
C GLY A 19 8.86 -13.34 41.25
N THR A 20 7.59 -13.60 40.95
CA THR A 20 6.63 -12.54 40.55
C THR A 20 5.80 -12.15 41.79
N ILE A 21 5.65 -10.85 42.05
CA ILE A 21 4.75 -10.36 43.09
C ILE A 21 3.33 -10.43 42.56
N LEU A 22 2.48 -11.15 43.33
CA LEU A 22 1.07 -11.32 43.05
C LEU A 22 0.26 -10.62 44.13
N ILE A 23 -0.93 -10.14 43.78
CA ILE A 23 -1.97 -9.75 44.73
C ILE A 23 -2.88 -10.95 44.90
N LEU A 24 -2.91 -11.50 46.07
CA LEU A 24 -3.81 -12.59 46.46
C LEU A 24 -5.15 -11.98 46.85
N LEU A 25 -6.24 -12.40 46.22
CA LEU A 25 -7.60 -12.03 46.53
C LEU A 25 -8.27 -13.24 47.20
N TYR A 26 -8.77 -13.06 48.41
CA TYR A 26 -9.55 -14.04 49.16
C TYR A 26 -10.99 -13.57 49.33
N HIS A 27 -11.96 -14.41 49.02
CA HIS A 27 -13.38 -14.17 49.27
C HIS A 27 -14.15 -15.50 49.31
N ASN A 28 -15.08 -15.63 50.22
CA ASN A 28 -16.02 -16.77 50.31
C ASN A 28 -15.30 -18.13 50.17
N HIS A 29 -14.34 -18.41 51.06
CA HIS A 29 -13.50 -19.63 51.08
C HIS A 29 -12.75 -19.93 49.75
N SER A 30 -12.66 -19.00 48.86
CA SER A 30 -11.94 -19.12 47.59
C SER A 30 -10.81 -18.10 47.48
N THR A 31 -9.78 -18.46 46.75
CA THR A 31 -8.61 -17.58 46.50
C THR A 31 -8.29 -17.51 45.02
N THR A 32 -7.85 -16.35 44.61
CA THR A 32 -7.28 -16.17 43.27
C THR A 32 -6.12 -15.16 43.32
N THR A 33 -5.30 -15.09 42.27
CA THR A 33 -4.15 -14.19 42.20
C THR A 33 -4.23 -13.26 41.01
N ILE A 34 -3.75 -12.03 41.19
CA ILE A 34 -3.62 -11.03 40.16
C ILE A 34 -2.13 -10.65 40.09
N SER A 35 -1.51 -10.77 38.90
CA SER A 35 -0.10 -10.44 38.74
C SER A 35 0.09 -8.93 38.75
N THR A 36 1.12 -8.45 39.46
CA THR A 36 1.55 -7.05 39.43
C THR A 36 2.50 -6.75 38.26
N GLY A 37 3.05 -7.79 37.62
CA GLY A 37 4.11 -7.67 36.60
C GLY A 37 5.49 -7.39 37.17
N VAL A 38 5.64 -7.18 38.51
CA VAL A 38 6.91 -6.92 39.15
C VAL A 38 7.58 -8.22 39.53
N ARG A 39 8.85 -8.41 39.15
CA ARG A 39 9.68 -9.58 39.45
C ARG A 39 10.86 -9.18 40.28
N ILE A 40 11.10 -9.87 41.40
CA ILE A 40 12.21 -9.60 42.31
C ILE A 40 12.84 -10.90 42.84
N SER A 41 14.07 -10.82 43.36
CA SER A 41 14.69 -11.89 44.11
C SER A 41 13.98 -12.09 45.46
N ARG A 42 13.99 -13.32 45.94
CA ARG A 42 13.44 -13.66 47.26
C ARG A 42 14.09 -12.87 48.41
N ASP A 43 15.38 -12.54 48.26
CA ASP A 43 16.13 -11.80 49.29
C ASP A 43 15.66 -10.33 49.39
N ASN A 44 15.08 -9.81 48.31
CA ASN A 44 14.54 -8.43 48.27
C ASN A 44 13.06 -8.37 48.72
N TRP A 45 12.50 -9.43 49.30
CA TRP A 45 11.10 -9.45 49.72
C TRP A 45 10.95 -9.78 51.23
N ARG A 46 10.48 -8.80 52.02
CA ARG A 46 10.22 -8.95 53.45
C ARG A 46 8.93 -8.23 53.83
N ALA A 47 8.13 -8.84 54.71
CA ALA A 47 6.88 -8.25 55.25
C ALA A 47 5.97 -7.60 54.19
N GLN A 48 5.78 -8.27 53.05
CA GLN A 48 4.98 -7.79 51.91
C GLN A 48 5.51 -6.47 51.27
N LYS A 49 6.79 -6.20 51.41
CA LYS A 49 7.46 -5.03 50.80
C LYS A 49 8.77 -5.46 50.11
N ILE A 50 9.12 -4.69 49.07
CA ILE A 50 10.40 -4.79 48.40
C ILE A 50 11.45 -4.01 49.21
N VAL A 51 12.54 -4.69 49.59
CA VAL A 51 13.63 -4.13 50.38
C VAL A 51 14.98 -4.45 49.72
N GLY A 52 16.01 -3.57 49.91
CA GLY A 52 17.33 -3.81 49.39
C GLY A 52 17.46 -3.82 47.86
N HIS A 53 16.47 -3.36 47.12
CA HIS A 53 16.54 -3.17 45.68
C HIS A 53 16.81 -1.69 45.36
N PRO A 54 17.61 -1.35 44.35
CA PRO A 54 17.87 0.05 43.99
C PRO A 54 16.62 0.87 43.79
N ASP A 55 15.60 0.29 43.16
CA ASP A 55 14.31 0.94 42.85
C ASP A 55 13.21 0.55 43.83
N ALA A 56 13.53 0.12 45.06
CA ALA A 56 12.56 -0.42 45.99
C ALA A 56 11.39 0.54 46.27
N GLU A 57 11.64 1.83 46.42
CA GLU A 57 10.63 2.83 46.69
C GLU A 57 9.63 2.96 45.51
N ALA A 58 10.13 3.12 44.28
CA ALA A 58 9.31 3.24 43.08
C ALA A 58 8.48 1.96 42.83
N LEU A 59 9.08 0.80 43.00
CA LEU A 59 8.40 -0.49 42.82
C LEU A 59 7.34 -0.71 43.89
N ASN A 60 7.61 -0.39 45.19
CA ASN A 60 6.64 -0.43 46.24
C ASN A 60 5.45 0.49 45.99
N ALA A 61 5.72 1.73 45.57
CA ALA A 61 4.67 2.68 45.18
C ALA A 61 3.80 2.13 44.02
N SER A 62 4.42 1.52 43.02
CA SER A 62 3.75 0.93 41.88
C SER A 62 2.80 -0.22 42.28
N ILE A 63 3.30 -1.22 43.04
CA ILE A 63 2.49 -2.35 43.47
C ILE A 63 1.36 -1.91 44.43
N GLN A 64 1.65 -0.93 45.30
CA GLN A 64 0.66 -0.38 46.23
C GLN A 64 -0.45 0.35 45.48
N LYS A 65 -0.11 1.13 44.45
CA LYS A 65 -1.09 1.79 43.56
C LYS A 65 -2.00 0.78 42.86
N GLN A 66 -1.45 -0.36 42.42
CA GLN A 66 -2.24 -1.44 41.83
C GLN A 66 -3.17 -2.09 42.84
N LYS A 67 -2.67 -2.37 44.03
CA LYS A 67 -3.47 -2.94 45.11
C LYS A 67 -4.63 -2.03 45.52
N SER A 68 -4.35 -0.71 45.69
CA SER A 68 -5.37 0.27 46.05
C SER A 68 -6.49 0.36 45.01
N LYS A 69 -6.16 0.27 43.70
CA LYS A 69 -7.18 0.21 42.66
C LYS A 69 -8.07 -1.02 42.74
N ILE A 70 -7.48 -2.17 43.04
CA ILE A 70 -8.22 -3.43 43.20
C ILE A 70 -9.12 -3.33 44.42
N ASP A 71 -8.60 -2.83 45.55
CA ASP A 71 -9.35 -2.67 46.80
C ASP A 71 -10.53 -1.68 46.60
N HIS A 72 -10.33 -0.61 45.81
CA HIS A 72 -11.38 0.34 45.47
C HIS A 72 -12.48 -0.32 44.59
N SER A 73 -12.10 -1.11 43.58
CA SER A 73 -13.07 -1.86 42.76
C SER A 73 -13.85 -2.87 43.59
N ILE A 74 -13.19 -3.55 44.53
CA ILE A 74 -13.85 -4.47 45.47
C ILE A 74 -14.85 -3.71 46.35
N ALA A 75 -14.48 -2.55 46.86
CA ALA A 75 -15.36 -1.72 47.68
C ALA A 75 -16.63 -1.29 46.93
N ILE A 76 -16.51 -0.95 45.63
CA ILE A 76 -17.69 -0.68 44.79
C ILE A 76 -18.55 -1.93 44.62
N LEU A 77 -17.93 -3.07 44.25
CA LEU A 77 -18.64 -4.33 44.03
C LEU A 77 -19.36 -4.84 45.31
N THR A 78 -18.85 -4.50 46.50
CA THR A 78 -19.51 -4.86 47.75
C THR A 78 -20.89 -4.20 47.97
N LEU A 79 -21.17 -3.13 47.21
CA LEU A 79 -22.48 -2.46 47.25
C LEU A 79 -23.52 -3.14 46.34
N GLU A 80 -23.09 -4.08 45.47
CA GLU A 80 -23.98 -4.77 44.53
C GLU A 80 -24.68 -5.96 45.20
N GLU A 81 -25.96 -6.14 44.88
CA GLU A 81 -26.69 -7.34 45.33
C GLU A 81 -26.05 -8.61 44.78
N GLY A 82 -25.86 -9.62 45.63
CA GLY A 82 -25.24 -10.90 45.27
C GLY A 82 -23.71 -10.97 45.41
N PHE A 83 -23.03 -9.90 45.83
CA PHE A 83 -21.57 -9.92 46.02
C PHE A 83 -21.12 -11.03 47.01
N ALA A 84 -21.86 -11.25 48.05
CA ALA A 84 -21.52 -12.27 49.07
C ALA A 84 -21.47 -13.71 48.51
N SER A 85 -22.17 -14.01 47.40
CA SER A 85 -22.21 -15.32 46.78
C SER A 85 -21.12 -15.57 45.75
N LEU A 86 -20.41 -14.51 45.32
CA LEU A 86 -19.36 -14.61 44.34
C LEU A 86 -18.13 -15.38 44.85
N THR A 87 -17.43 -16.06 43.96
CA THR A 87 -16.09 -16.59 44.20
C THR A 87 -15.02 -15.54 43.97
N ALA A 88 -13.84 -15.72 44.55
CA ALA A 88 -12.70 -14.83 44.30
C ALA A 88 -12.33 -14.75 42.77
N ALA A 89 -12.54 -15.82 42.02
CA ALA A 89 -12.30 -15.87 40.59
C ALA A 89 -13.31 -15.02 39.80
N GLU A 90 -14.59 -15.02 40.20
CA GLU A 90 -15.63 -14.17 39.61
C GLU A 90 -15.39 -12.69 39.90
N ILE A 91 -15.05 -12.36 41.16
CA ILE A 91 -14.66 -10.99 41.54
C ILE A 91 -13.46 -10.51 40.69
N LYS A 92 -12.44 -11.35 40.55
CA LYS A 92 -11.29 -11.04 39.65
C LYS A 92 -11.74 -10.77 38.21
N LYS A 93 -12.71 -11.53 37.68
CA LYS A 93 -13.24 -11.35 36.34
C LYS A 93 -13.97 -10.00 36.21
N LEU A 94 -14.80 -9.66 37.20
CA LEU A 94 -15.51 -8.38 37.28
C LEU A 94 -14.53 -7.19 37.38
N ILE A 95 -13.55 -7.28 38.29
CA ILE A 95 -12.51 -6.25 38.42
C ILE A 95 -11.74 -6.07 37.12
N LYS A 96 -11.46 -7.16 36.38
CA LYS A 96 -10.79 -7.08 35.07
C LYS A 96 -11.65 -6.46 33.96
N SER A 97 -12.99 -6.63 34.04
CA SER A 97 -13.92 -6.00 33.08
C SER A 97 -14.11 -4.50 33.35
N ASP A 98 -14.09 -4.10 34.63
CA ASP A 98 -14.24 -2.71 35.08
C ASP A 98 -12.90 -1.94 35.18
N MET A 99 -11.80 -2.64 35.32
CA MET A 99 -10.52 -1.96 35.20
C MET A 99 -10.41 -1.38 33.81
N PRO A 100 -10.19 -0.05 33.65
CA PRO A 100 -9.82 0.50 32.38
C PRO A 100 -8.64 -0.35 31.91
N LYS A 101 -8.79 -1.00 30.75
CA LYS A 101 -7.68 -1.75 30.14
C LYS A 101 -6.48 -0.82 30.30
N ILE A 102 -5.42 -1.30 31.02
CA ILE A 102 -4.17 -0.54 31.05
C ILE A 102 -3.96 -0.16 29.63
N ASP A 103 -3.99 1.14 29.36
CA ASP A 103 -3.90 1.63 27.98
C ASP A 103 -2.51 1.22 27.49
N ARG A 104 -2.45 -0.01 26.96
CA ARG A 104 -1.21 -0.57 26.38
C ARG A 104 -0.87 0.16 25.12
N GLY A 105 -1.64 1.20 24.79
CA GLY A 105 -1.57 1.91 23.53
C GLY A 105 -1.94 0.96 22.36
N HIS A 106 -2.25 1.54 21.23
CA HIS A 106 -2.65 0.76 20.07
C HIS A 106 -1.42 0.51 19.19
N SER A 107 -1.06 -0.76 19.01
CA SER A 107 0.01 -1.14 18.09
C SER A 107 -0.32 -0.64 16.70
N ILE A 108 0.64 0.00 16.04
CA ILE A 108 0.48 0.46 14.67
C ILE A 108 0.21 -0.71 13.71
N GLU A 109 0.75 -1.88 13.98
CA GLU A 109 0.52 -3.12 13.20
C GLU A 109 -0.95 -3.56 13.28
N SER A 110 -1.53 -3.55 14.50
CA SER A 110 -2.96 -3.90 14.68
C SER A 110 -3.84 -2.93 13.90
N LEU A 111 -3.59 -1.64 14.02
CA LEU A 111 -4.38 -0.61 13.34
C LEU A 111 -4.30 -0.69 11.81
N PHE A 112 -3.13 -0.97 11.25
CA PHE A 112 -3.01 -1.23 9.81
C PHE A 112 -3.76 -2.48 9.40
N SER A 113 -3.68 -3.55 10.20
CA SER A 113 -4.36 -4.82 9.93
C SER A 113 -5.88 -4.64 9.99
N GLU A 114 -6.39 -3.97 11.01
CA GLU A 114 -7.80 -3.64 11.17
C GLU A 114 -8.28 -2.78 9.99
N TYR A 115 -7.57 -1.68 9.66
CA TYR A 115 -7.91 -0.80 8.54
C TYR A 115 -7.96 -1.54 7.20
N ILE A 116 -7.02 -2.48 6.96
CA ILE A 116 -6.97 -3.27 5.74
C ILE A 116 -8.13 -4.27 5.67
N ASN A 117 -8.54 -4.84 6.81
CA ASN A 117 -9.59 -5.85 6.87
C ASN A 117 -10.99 -5.23 6.86
N ASP A 118 -11.21 -4.16 7.61
CA ASP A 118 -12.50 -3.47 7.72
C ASP A 118 -12.81 -2.64 6.48
N GLY A 119 -11.76 -2.11 5.81
CA GLY A 119 -11.91 -1.34 4.59
C GLY A 119 -12.27 -2.24 3.40
N ASN A 120 -13.31 -1.89 2.65
CA ASN A 120 -13.60 -2.52 1.37
C ASN A 120 -12.56 -2.10 0.31
N LEU A 121 -11.28 -2.44 0.57
CA LEU A 121 -10.13 -2.04 -0.24
C LEU A 121 -9.84 -3.08 -1.32
N LYS A 122 -9.60 -2.62 -2.55
CA LYS A 122 -9.09 -3.47 -3.63
C LYS A 122 -7.68 -4.00 -3.27
N GLU A 123 -7.35 -5.21 -3.71
CA GLU A 123 -6.10 -5.88 -3.34
C GLU A 123 -4.85 -5.04 -3.64
N GLY A 124 -4.81 -4.35 -4.78
CA GLY A 124 -3.71 -3.42 -5.09
C GLY A 124 -3.56 -2.26 -4.09
N THR A 125 -4.66 -1.82 -3.48
CA THR A 125 -4.63 -0.80 -2.42
C THR A 125 -4.14 -1.43 -1.12
N LYS A 126 -4.61 -2.63 -0.76
CA LYS A 126 -4.12 -3.38 0.41
C LYS A 126 -2.61 -3.61 0.35
N GLU A 127 -2.08 -3.92 -0.84
CA GLU A 127 -0.64 -4.07 -1.06
C GLU A 127 0.14 -2.79 -0.72
N ILE A 128 -0.38 -1.61 -1.09
CA ILE A 128 0.23 -0.31 -0.77
C ILE A 128 0.25 -0.09 0.75
N TYR A 129 -0.84 -0.40 1.46
CA TYR A 129 -0.88 -0.28 2.93
C TYR A 129 0.07 -1.27 3.60
N ARG A 130 0.16 -2.52 3.15
CA ARG A 130 1.14 -3.50 3.66
C ARG A 130 2.59 -3.03 3.46
N ASN A 131 2.88 -2.45 2.29
CA ASN A 131 4.19 -1.88 2.01
C ASN A 131 4.49 -0.63 2.86
N THR A 132 3.45 0.18 3.13
CA THR A 132 3.58 1.31 4.06
C THR A 132 3.91 0.83 5.47
N LEU A 133 3.18 -0.17 5.97
CA LEU A 133 3.47 -0.77 7.28
C LEU A 133 4.90 -1.30 7.37
N LYS A 134 5.38 -2.03 6.36
CA LYS A 134 6.78 -2.50 6.32
C LYS A 134 7.79 -1.35 6.47
N LYS A 135 7.54 -0.20 5.83
CA LYS A 135 8.40 0.99 5.96
C LYS A 135 8.31 1.63 7.34
N VAL A 136 7.11 1.68 7.93
CA VAL A 136 6.90 2.19 9.29
C VAL A 136 7.62 1.34 10.31
N LEU A 137 7.50 0.00 10.21
CA LEU A 137 8.17 -0.94 11.12
C LEU A 137 9.68 -0.96 10.95
N ALA A 138 10.18 -0.82 9.72
CA ALA A 138 11.62 -0.73 9.46
C ALA A 138 12.27 0.55 10.02
N PHE A 139 11.48 1.61 10.22
CA PHE A 139 11.94 2.87 10.82
C PHE A 139 11.67 2.93 12.33
N GLY A 140 10.56 2.36 12.78
CA GLY A 140 10.11 2.41 14.17
C GLY A 140 10.81 1.38 15.05
N GLU A 141 10.65 1.54 16.36
CA GLU A 141 11.06 0.55 17.35
C GLU A 141 10.04 -0.61 17.41
N GLU A 142 10.48 -1.76 17.91
CA GLU A 142 9.62 -2.91 18.15
C GLU A 142 8.44 -2.53 19.07
N GLY A 143 7.22 -2.90 18.67
CA GLY A 143 6.01 -2.56 19.42
C GLY A 143 5.59 -1.10 19.32
N LEU A 144 5.97 -0.38 18.25
CA LEU A 144 5.59 1.00 17.99
C LEU A 144 4.08 1.22 18.15
N LYS A 145 3.72 2.21 18.96
CA LYS A 145 2.34 2.59 19.24
C LYS A 145 1.97 3.90 18.56
N ILE A 146 0.72 4.02 18.11
CA ILE A 146 0.24 5.23 17.44
C ILE A 146 0.32 6.45 18.36
N GLU A 147 0.17 6.26 19.67
CA GLU A 147 0.24 7.31 20.68
C GLU A 147 1.62 7.97 20.78
N SER A 148 2.69 7.24 20.42
CA SER A 148 4.06 7.76 20.41
C SER A 148 4.43 8.50 19.10
N MET A 149 3.62 8.36 18.05
CA MET A 149 3.90 8.90 16.73
C MET A 149 3.51 10.38 16.63
N ASN A 150 4.29 11.25 17.25
CA ASN A 150 4.08 12.69 17.24
C ASN A 150 4.66 13.37 15.97
N LEU A 151 4.58 14.70 15.89
CA LEU A 151 5.08 15.49 14.76
C LEU A 151 6.60 15.34 14.54
N LYS A 152 7.38 15.18 15.59
CA LYS A 152 8.82 14.96 15.49
C LYS A 152 9.10 13.59 14.85
N TRP A 153 8.40 12.56 15.31
CA TRP A 153 8.47 11.23 14.72
C TRP A 153 8.12 11.25 13.22
N LEU A 154 7.01 11.91 12.84
CA LEU A 154 6.56 11.99 11.46
C LEU A 154 7.58 12.71 10.54
N ARG A 155 8.22 13.78 11.02
CA ARG A 155 9.30 14.47 10.29
C ARG A 155 10.52 13.58 10.09
N SER A 156 10.91 12.84 11.13
CA SER A 156 12.02 11.89 11.05
C SER A 156 11.71 10.73 10.09
N PHE A 157 10.48 10.24 10.09
CA PHE A 157 10.02 9.21 9.14
C PHE A 157 10.02 9.72 7.69
N ASP A 158 9.56 10.96 7.41
CA ASP A 158 9.66 11.57 6.07
C ASP A 158 11.12 11.69 5.61
N SER A 159 12.04 12.07 6.51
CA SER A 159 13.48 12.13 6.22
C SER A 159 14.07 10.74 5.96
N TYR A 160 13.66 9.72 6.72
CA TYR A 160 14.06 8.33 6.46
C TYR A 160 13.60 7.86 5.08
N LEU A 161 12.35 8.14 4.71
CA LEU A 161 11.84 7.81 3.39
C LEU A 161 12.59 8.52 2.27
N ALA A 162 13.13 9.73 2.51
CA ALA A 162 13.86 10.52 1.52
C ALA A 162 15.15 9.83 1.02
N ASN A 163 15.74 8.95 1.82
CA ASN A 163 16.94 8.21 1.43
C ASN A 163 16.70 7.24 0.27
N THR A 164 15.45 6.77 0.08
CA THR A 164 15.12 5.73 -0.91
C THR A 164 13.97 6.10 -1.83
N GLN A 165 13.25 7.19 -1.55
CA GLN A 165 12.02 7.54 -2.25
C GLN A 165 12.00 9.01 -2.70
N ALA A 166 11.65 9.24 -3.97
CA ALA A 166 11.32 10.57 -4.46
C ALA A 166 10.09 11.15 -3.76
N VAL A 167 9.90 12.47 -3.83
CA VAL A 167 8.82 13.21 -3.12
C VAL A 167 7.43 12.60 -3.34
N ASN A 168 7.08 12.26 -4.57
CA ASN A 168 5.78 11.66 -4.87
C ASN A 168 5.64 10.23 -4.34
N GLY A 169 6.72 9.46 -4.30
CA GLY A 169 6.76 8.13 -3.66
C GLY A 169 6.51 8.24 -2.15
N ARG A 170 7.22 9.13 -1.47
CA ARG A 170 7.02 9.42 -0.03
C ARG A 170 5.59 9.84 0.27
N SER A 171 5.02 10.69 -0.59
CA SER A 171 3.65 11.18 -0.41
C SER A 171 2.60 10.05 -0.39
N ILE A 172 2.85 8.93 -1.06
CA ILE A 172 1.96 7.75 -1.01
C ILE A 172 1.98 7.14 0.39
N TYR A 173 3.16 6.86 0.93
CA TYR A 173 3.30 6.27 2.27
C TYR A 173 2.72 7.18 3.36
N LEU A 174 3.01 8.48 3.27
CA LEU A 174 2.48 9.47 4.23
C LEU A 174 0.95 9.60 4.17
N ARG A 175 0.34 9.50 2.98
CA ARG A 175 -1.12 9.49 2.84
C ARG A 175 -1.75 8.22 3.40
N CYS A 176 -1.12 7.06 3.19
CA CYS A 176 -1.58 5.80 3.78
C CYS A 176 -1.52 5.87 5.31
N LEU A 177 -0.40 6.34 5.86
CA LEU A 177 -0.26 6.52 7.30
C LEU A 177 -1.31 7.49 7.86
N ARG A 178 -1.55 8.63 7.18
CA ARG A 178 -2.60 9.58 7.57
C ARG A 178 -4.00 8.93 7.57
N ALA A 179 -4.29 8.05 6.63
CA ALA A 179 -5.56 7.34 6.59
C ALA A 179 -5.73 6.43 7.82
N VAL A 180 -4.68 5.75 8.27
CA VAL A 180 -4.70 4.93 9.49
C VAL A 180 -4.87 5.79 10.75
N PHE A 181 -4.23 6.97 10.82
CA PHE A 181 -4.49 7.93 11.91
C PHE A 181 -5.94 8.42 11.93
N ASN A 182 -6.53 8.68 10.76
CA ASN A 182 -7.94 9.05 10.68
C ASN A 182 -8.86 7.89 11.10
N TYR A 183 -8.54 6.67 10.71
CA TYR A 183 -9.26 5.46 11.14
C TYR A 183 -9.21 5.31 12.66
N ALA A 184 -8.04 5.42 13.27
CA ALA A 184 -7.89 5.35 14.71
C ALA A 184 -8.77 6.39 15.43
N ARG A 185 -8.75 7.65 14.96
CA ARG A 185 -9.56 8.73 15.53
C ARG A 185 -11.06 8.51 15.35
N ASN A 186 -11.47 7.99 14.20
CA ASN A 186 -12.89 7.68 13.93
C ASN A 186 -13.42 6.51 14.77
N ASN A 187 -12.50 5.68 15.33
CA ASN A 187 -12.80 4.61 16.27
C ASN A 187 -12.48 5.02 17.72
N ASP A 188 -12.55 6.30 18.04
CA ASP A 188 -12.38 6.89 19.37
C ASP A 188 -11.04 6.59 20.07
N ILE A 189 -10.01 6.19 19.29
CA ILE A 189 -8.67 5.97 19.81
C ILE A 189 -7.99 7.33 20.05
N LYS A 190 -7.66 7.61 21.31
CA LYS A 190 -6.98 8.83 21.72
C LYS A 190 -5.51 8.76 21.30
N CYS A 191 -5.15 9.44 20.22
CA CYS A 191 -3.78 9.54 19.73
C CYS A 191 -3.46 10.97 19.28
N PRO A 192 -2.17 11.38 19.27
CA PRO A 192 -1.76 12.65 18.66
C PRO A 192 -2.13 12.65 17.17
N TYR A 193 -2.39 13.83 16.62
CA TYR A 193 -2.63 13.95 15.17
C TYR A 193 -1.55 14.81 14.51
N PRO A 194 -0.41 14.22 14.17
CA PRO A 194 0.74 14.96 13.68
C PRO A 194 0.50 15.62 12.32
N PHE A 195 -0.46 15.11 11.54
CA PHE A 195 -0.80 15.65 10.22
C PHE A 195 -1.50 17.01 10.24
N ARG A 196 -1.93 17.52 11.43
CA ARG A 196 -2.47 18.89 11.55
C ARG A 196 -1.46 19.94 11.10
N ASN A 197 -0.20 19.75 11.50
CA ASN A 197 0.92 20.68 11.25
C ASN A 197 1.98 20.09 10.32
N PHE A 198 1.60 19.07 9.53
CA PHE A 198 2.48 18.43 8.56
C PHE A 198 1.85 18.43 7.16
N LYS A 199 2.44 19.19 6.25
CA LYS A 199 2.01 19.23 4.85
C LYS A 199 2.72 18.16 4.05
N ILE A 200 1.98 17.21 3.51
CA ILE A 200 2.51 16.19 2.59
C ILE A 200 2.87 16.88 1.28
N LYS A 201 4.15 16.89 0.93
CA LYS A 201 4.66 17.50 -0.29
C LYS A 201 4.33 16.65 -1.52
N GLN A 202 4.12 17.31 -2.66
CA GLN A 202 3.97 16.71 -3.98
C GLN A 202 4.71 17.56 -4.99
N GLU A 203 5.26 16.93 -5.99
CA GLU A 203 5.94 17.56 -7.12
C GLU A 203 5.20 17.24 -8.41
N PRO A 204 5.17 18.17 -9.38
CA PRO A 204 4.66 17.90 -10.71
C PRO A 204 5.40 16.70 -11.32
N THR A 205 4.66 15.78 -11.90
CA THR A 205 5.28 14.66 -12.63
C THR A 205 5.67 15.11 -14.04
N ARG A 206 6.83 14.64 -14.51
CA ARG A 206 7.24 14.84 -15.91
C ARG A 206 6.14 14.31 -16.84
N LYS A 207 5.80 15.11 -17.86
CA LYS A 207 4.88 14.66 -18.92
C LYS A 207 5.48 13.44 -19.63
N ARG A 208 4.65 12.43 -19.85
CA ARG A 208 5.04 11.14 -20.44
C ARG A 208 4.50 10.99 -21.86
N ASN A 209 4.51 12.07 -22.63
CA ASN A 209 4.13 12.04 -24.04
C ASN A 209 5.36 11.90 -24.94
N ILE A 210 5.15 11.29 -26.07
CA ILE A 210 6.11 11.12 -27.14
C ILE A 210 5.58 11.91 -28.33
N THR A 211 6.43 12.63 -29.03
CA THR A 211 6.07 13.31 -30.28
C THR A 211 5.70 12.29 -31.35
N VAL A 212 4.88 12.68 -32.32
CA VAL A 212 4.49 11.78 -33.41
C VAL A 212 5.70 11.26 -34.19
N ASP A 213 6.71 12.09 -34.42
CA ASP A 213 7.93 11.68 -35.12
C ASP A 213 8.73 10.63 -34.36
N ASN A 214 8.89 10.81 -33.04
CA ASN A 214 9.55 9.83 -32.20
C ASN A 214 8.73 8.52 -32.09
N LEU A 215 7.39 8.60 -32.12
CA LEU A 215 6.56 7.39 -32.22
C LEU A 215 6.76 6.66 -33.53
N ARG A 216 6.82 7.39 -34.66
CA ARG A 216 7.11 6.84 -36.01
C ARG A 216 8.50 6.19 -36.04
N ILE A 217 9.51 6.86 -35.48
CA ILE A 217 10.86 6.33 -35.36
C ILE A 217 10.82 5.01 -34.56
N LEU A 218 10.19 5.03 -33.38
CA LEU A 218 10.07 3.82 -32.55
C LEU A 218 9.36 2.68 -33.26
N TYR A 219 8.28 2.98 -34.01
CA TYR A 219 7.50 1.98 -34.74
C TYR A 219 8.34 1.26 -35.80
N ASN A 220 9.14 2.01 -36.54
CA ASN A 220 9.92 1.51 -37.66
C ASN A 220 11.35 1.10 -37.29
N TYR A 221 11.79 1.31 -36.04
CA TYR A 221 13.18 1.10 -35.65
C TYR A 221 13.57 -0.39 -35.75
N PRO A 222 14.68 -0.71 -36.47
CA PRO A 222 15.20 -2.06 -36.56
C PRO A 222 15.58 -2.59 -35.16
N THR A 223 15.02 -3.70 -34.76
CA THR A 223 15.30 -4.28 -33.43
C THR A 223 15.22 -5.80 -33.46
N SER A 224 15.60 -6.44 -32.35
CA SER A 224 15.50 -7.88 -32.23
C SER A 224 14.03 -8.36 -32.31
N PRO A 225 13.78 -9.61 -32.76
CA PRO A 225 12.43 -10.16 -32.80
C PRO A 225 11.70 -10.08 -31.44
N THR A 226 12.43 -10.29 -30.35
CA THR A 226 11.89 -10.19 -28.98
C THR A 226 11.47 -8.75 -28.66
N ASN A 227 12.29 -7.75 -28.95
CA ASN A 227 11.92 -6.37 -28.69
C ASN A 227 10.79 -5.91 -29.61
N ALA A 228 10.77 -6.36 -30.88
CA ALA A 228 9.67 -6.11 -31.81
C ALA A 228 8.34 -6.67 -31.30
N TYR A 229 8.36 -7.90 -30.76
CA TYR A 229 7.20 -8.50 -30.11
C TYR A 229 6.60 -7.61 -29.02
N TYR A 230 7.40 -7.16 -28.08
CA TYR A 230 6.92 -6.29 -27.00
C TYR A 230 6.58 -4.86 -27.46
N ARG A 231 7.25 -4.36 -28.49
CA ARG A 231 6.92 -3.07 -29.14
C ARG A 231 5.53 -3.11 -29.76
N ASP A 232 5.16 -4.21 -30.40
CA ASP A 232 3.82 -4.37 -30.97
C ASP A 232 2.73 -4.26 -29.89
N TYR A 233 2.95 -4.81 -28.69
CA TYR A 233 2.03 -4.59 -27.56
C TYR A 233 1.93 -3.12 -27.12
N PHE A 234 3.01 -2.36 -27.19
CA PHE A 234 2.96 -0.93 -26.92
C PHE A 234 2.10 -0.20 -27.95
N PHE A 235 2.24 -0.51 -29.23
CA PHE A 235 1.43 0.11 -30.28
C PHE A 235 -0.01 -0.38 -30.25
N LEU A 236 -0.24 -1.64 -29.89
CA LEU A 236 -1.60 -2.13 -29.65
C LEU A 236 -2.30 -1.34 -28.53
N ILE A 237 -1.59 -1.03 -27.44
CA ILE A 237 -2.10 -0.14 -26.39
C ILE A 237 -2.43 1.24 -26.96
N PHE A 238 -1.57 1.79 -27.80
CA PHE A 238 -1.77 3.10 -28.45
C PHE A 238 -2.99 3.09 -29.38
N PHE A 239 -3.11 2.11 -30.26
CA PHE A 239 -4.24 1.99 -31.21
C PHE A 239 -5.58 1.70 -30.50
N LEU A 240 -5.54 1.14 -29.32
CA LEU A 240 -6.69 0.92 -28.45
C LEU A 240 -6.88 2.07 -27.41
N ILE A 241 -6.66 3.32 -27.86
CA ILE A 241 -6.94 4.54 -27.06
C ILE A 241 -6.18 4.53 -25.71
N GLY A 242 -5.00 3.96 -25.66
CA GLY A 242 -4.22 3.85 -24.43
C GLY A 242 -4.86 2.96 -23.37
N ILE A 243 -5.43 1.83 -23.74
CA ILE A 243 -5.96 0.82 -22.82
C ILE A 243 -4.94 0.48 -21.74
N ASN A 244 -5.38 0.21 -20.51
CA ASN A 244 -4.46 -0.21 -19.45
C ASN A 244 -3.91 -1.61 -19.74
N VAL A 245 -2.61 -1.81 -19.51
CA VAL A 245 -1.93 -3.11 -19.71
C VAL A 245 -2.67 -4.27 -19.05
N LYS A 246 -3.18 -4.08 -17.82
CA LYS A 246 -3.94 -5.13 -17.14
C LYS A 246 -5.23 -5.46 -17.89
N ASP A 247 -5.97 -4.43 -18.29
CA ASP A 247 -7.26 -4.61 -18.97
C ASP A 247 -7.03 -5.27 -20.35
N LEU A 248 -5.96 -4.92 -21.06
CA LEU A 248 -5.59 -5.53 -22.35
C LEU A 248 -5.16 -6.99 -22.21
N LEU A 249 -4.22 -7.28 -21.33
CA LEU A 249 -3.66 -8.62 -21.19
C LEU A 249 -4.67 -9.64 -20.63
N LEU A 250 -5.59 -9.18 -19.79
CA LEU A 250 -6.67 -10.02 -19.24
C LEU A 250 -7.95 -9.97 -20.07
N ALA A 251 -7.94 -9.30 -21.23
CA ALA A 251 -9.08 -9.28 -22.14
C ALA A 251 -9.37 -10.68 -22.67
N LYS A 252 -10.65 -11.08 -22.67
CA LYS A 252 -11.11 -12.37 -23.15
C LYS A 252 -11.63 -12.29 -24.57
N LYS A 253 -11.56 -13.39 -25.32
CA LYS A 253 -12.14 -13.49 -26.69
C LYS A 253 -13.63 -13.15 -26.70
N SER A 254 -14.37 -13.51 -25.65
CA SER A 254 -15.79 -13.20 -25.51
C SER A 254 -16.11 -11.70 -25.37
N GLN A 255 -15.10 -10.88 -25.13
CA GLN A 255 -15.22 -9.42 -25.05
C GLN A 255 -15.02 -8.73 -26.42
N LEU A 256 -14.66 -9.50 -27.44
CA LEU A 256 -14.60 -9.02 -28.82
C LEU A 256 -15.95 -9.29 -29.49
N VAL A 257 -16.77 -8.23 -29.62
CA VAL A 257 -18.14 -8.30 -30.12
C VAL A 257 -18.29 -7.29 -31.26
N ASP A 258 -18.76 -7.73 -32.41
CA ASP A 258 -19.04 -6.87 -33.59
C ASP A 258 -17.89 -5.92 -33.97
N GLY A 259 -16.65 -6.45 -33.94
CA GLY A 259 -15.45 -5.65 -34.26
C GLY A 259 -15.06 -4.63 -33.16
N ARG A 260 -15.56 -4.81 -31.96
CA ARG A 260 -15.31 -3.92 -30.82
C ARG A 260 -14.79 -4.72 -29.63
N LEU A 261 -13.85 -4.13 -28.89
CA LEU A 261 -13.42 -4.65 -27.58
C LEU A 261 -14.28 -4.01 -26.48
N GLU A 262 -15.16 -4.82 -25.90
CA GLU A 262 -16.06 -4.38 -24.83
C GLU A 262 -15.61 -4.94 -23.47
N TYR A 263 -15.27 -4.05 -22.54
CA TYR A 263 -14.81 -4.47 -21.23
C TYR A 263 -15.20 -3.49 -20.11
N VAL A 264 -15.21 -4.00 -18.90
CA VAL A 264 -15.39 -3.19 -17.69
C VAL A 264 -14.02 -2.98 -17.05
N ARG A 265 -13.58 -1.74 -16.98
CA ARG A 265 -12.28 -1.43 -16.35
C ARG A 265 -12.30 -1.78 -14.87
N GLU A 266 -11.49 -2.72 -14.45
CA GLU A 266 -11.46 -3.24 -13.08
C GLU A 266 -11.20 -2.14 -12.02
N LYS A 267 -10.35 -1.17 -12.33
CA LYS A 267 -10.00 -0.09 -11.40
C LYS A 267 -11.17 0.83 -11.09
N THR A 268 -12.01 1.14 -12.09
CA THR A 268 -13.04 2.19 -11.97
C THR A 268 -14.47 1.70 -12.13
N GLY A 269 -14.69 0.45 -12.58
CA GLY A 269 -16.02 -0.10 -12.87
C GLY A 269 -16.69 0.52 -14.10
N LYS A 270 -15.97 1.34 -14.88
CA LYS A 270 -16.53 1.94 -16.11
C LYS A 270 -16.51 0.94 -17.25
N LYS A 271 -17.58 0.94 -18.06
CA LYS A 271 -17.66 0.20 -19.33
C LYS A 271 -16.91 0.96 -20.41
N TYR A 272 -16.19 0.21 -21.24
CA TYR A 272 -15.51 0.70 -22.44
C TYR A 272 -15.93 -0.15 -23.62
N SER A 273 -16.07 0.49 -24.77
CA SER A 273 -16.28 -0.14 -26.05
C SER A 273 -15.35 0.53 -27.05
N ILE A 274 -14.31 -0.16 -27.47
CA ILE A 274 -13.28 0.37 -28.37
C ILE A 274 -13.42 -0.34 -29.71
N LYS A 275 -13.66 0.42 -30.78
CA LYS A 275 -13.64 -0.11 -32.13
C LYS A 275 -12.24 -0.60 -32.48
N ILE A 276 -12.14 -1.81 -33.00
CA ILE A 276 -10.87 -2.38 -33.46
C ILE A 276 -10.59 -1.83 -34.86
N GLU A 277 -9.60 -0.96 -34.94
CA GLU A 277 -9.12 -0.45 -36.21
C GLU A 277 -8.16 -1.46 -36.88
N PRO A 278 -7.99 -1.45 -38.21
CA PRO A 278 -7.20 -2.45 -38.95
C PRO A 278 -5.79 -2.67 -38.37
N GLU A 279 -5.14 -1.60 -37.95
CA GLU A 279 -3.78 -1.65 -37.39
C GLU A 279 -3.73 -2.39 -36.04
N ALA A 280 -4.79 -2.25 -35.23
CA ALA A 280 -4.94 -3.02 -33.99
C ALA A 280 -5.30 -4.48 -34.28
N GLU A 281 -6.15 -4.71 -35.28
CA GLU A 281 -6.59 -6.05 -35.69
C GLU A 281 -5.40 -6.88 -36.18
N GLU A 282 -4.50 -6.31 -36.96
CA GLU A 282 -3.29 -6.97 -37.43
C GLU A 282 -2.46 -7.52 -36.26
N ILE A 283 -2.23 -6.69 -35.23
CA ILE A 283 -1.46 -7.12 -34.05
C ILE A 283 -2.24 -8.16 -33.23
N LEU A 284 -3.54 -7.98 -33.06
CA LEU A 284 -4.40 -8.94 -32.36
C LEU A 284 -4.39 -10.31 -33.03
N ASN A 285 -4.41 -10.35 -34.37
CA ASN A 285 -4.37 -11.60 -35.13
C ASN A 285 -2.98 -12.25 -35.07
N LYS A 286 -1.92 -11.44 -35.12
CA LYS A 286 -0.52 -11.91 -35.04
C LYS A 286 -0.24 -12.60 -33.70
N TYR A 287 -0.80 -12.11 -32.59
CA TYR A 287 -0.54 -12.60 -31.24
C TYR A 287 -1.79 -13.18 -30.56
N ARG A 288 -2.66 -13.81 -31.34
CA ARG A 288 -3.92 -14.37 -30.87
C ARG A 288 -3.71 -15.46 -29.84
N GLY A 289 -4.35 -15.35 -28.68
CA GLY A 289 -4.30 -16.34 -27.61
C GLY A 289 -4.91 -17.69 -28.01
N ARG A 290 -4.36 -18.78 -27.47
CA ARG A 290 -4.89 -20.14 -27.68
C ARG A 290 -6.04 -20.46 -26.75
N GLY A 291 -5.98 -19.98 -25.50
CA GLY A 291 -6.98 -20.17 -24.45
C GLY A 291 -8.16 -19.20 -24.51
N GLU A 292 -8.65 -18.80 -23.35
CA GLU A 292 -9.78 -17.88 -23.21
C GLU A 292 -9.41 -16.41 -23.46
N TYR A 293 -8.12 -16.07 -23.27
CA TYR A 293 -7.63 -14.70 -23.44
C TYR A 293 -7.52 -14.33 -24.91
N LEU A 294 -7.70 -13.02 -25.16
CA LEU A 294 -7.61 -12.48 -26.53
C LEU A 294 -6.19 -12.59 -27.09
N LEU A 295 -5.19 -12.40 -26.25
CA LEU A 295 -3.77 -12.41 -26.60
C LEU A 295 -3.04 -13.60 -25.94
N GLU A 296 -2.03 -14.15 -26.66
CA GLU A 296 -1.22 -15.27 -26.20
C GLU A 296 -0.32 -14.96 -25.00
N ALA A 297 -0.13 -13.69 -24.67
CA ALA A 297 0.70 -13.25 -23.54
C ALA A 297 0.37 -14.00 -22.24
N MET A 298 -0.91 -14.27 -21.99
CA MET A 298 -1.38 -14.96 -20.79
C MET A 298 -1.40 -16.50 -20.94
N ASP A 299 -1.15 -17.03 -22.12
CA ASP A 299 -0.94 -18.46 -22.33
C ASP A 299 0.44 -18.91 -21.81
N HIS A 300 1.42 -17.97 -21.76
CA HIS A 300 2.81 -18.21 -21.39
C HIS A 300 3.23 -17.53 -20.07
N CYS A 301 2.49 -16.53 -19.62
CA CYS A 301 2.83 -15.74 -18.44
C CYS A 301 1.72 -15.79 -17.39
N GLN A 302 2.03 -16.30 -16.19
CA GLN A 302 1.05 -16.41 -15.10
C GLN A 302 0.59 -15.06 -14.55
N HIS A 303 1.41 -14.00 -14.70
CA HIS A 303 1.17 -12.71 -14.10
C HIS A 303 1.29 -11.55 -15.10
N TYR A 304 0.20 -10.87 -15.39
CA TYR A 304 0.19 -9.69 -16.27
C TYR A 304 1.19 -8.61 -15.87
N LYS A 305 1.49 -8.47 -14.55
CA LYS A 305 2.50 -7.51 -14.05
C LYS A 305 3.91 -7.86 -14.56
N SER A 306 4.23 -9.14 -14.69
CA SER A 306 5.53 -9.60 -15.20
C SER A 306 5.65 -9.31 -16.69
N PHE A 307 4.62 -9.62 -17.47
CA PHE A 307 4.59 -9.29 -18.88
C PHE A 307 4.65 -7.76 -19.13
N GLY A 308 3.91 -6.96 -18.36
CA GLY A 308 4.00 -5.51 -18.44
C GLY A 308 5.40 -4.95 -18.12
N ARG A 309 6.16 -5.59 -17.22
CA ARG A 309 7.58 -5.25 -16.99
C ARG A 309 8.46 -5.58 -18.18
N GLN A 310 8.25 -6.75 -18.80
CA GLN A 310 8.97 -7.17 -20.01
C GLN A 310 8.73 -6.21 -21.18
N ILE A 311 7.48 -5.74 -21.38
CA ILE A 311 7.20 -4.68 -22.37
C ILE A 311 8.06 -3.43 -22.07
N ASN A 312 8.03 -2.95 -20.82
CA ASN A 312 8.78 -1.75 -20.46
C ASN A 312 10.30 -1.93 -20.62
N GLU A 313 10.83 -3.09 -20.32
CA GLU A 313 12.24 -3.42 -20.46
C GLU A 313 12.64 -3.49 -21.94
N ALA A 314 11.87 -4.21 -22.76
CA ALA A 314 12.11 -4.31 -24.20
C ALA A 314 12.08 -2.93 -24.89
N LEU A 315 11.12 -2.07 -24.52
CA LEU A 315 11.06 -0.70 -25.07
C LEU A 315 12.30 0.12 -24.75
N ARG A 316 12.87 -0.01 -23.55
CA ARG A 316 14.11 0.68 -23.17
C ARG A 316 15.33 0.11 -23.87
N ASN A 317 15.26 -1.12 -24.33
CA ASN A 317 16.30 -1.82 -25.09
C ASN A 317 16.16 -1.60 -26.62
N ILE A 318 15.33 -0.65 -27.06
CA ILE A 318 15.26 -0.21 -28.44
C ILE A 318 16.03 1.11 -28.56
N GLY A 319 17.15 1.10 -29.28
CA GLY A 319 18.02 2.25 -29.47
C GLY A 319 19.39 1.87 -29.95
N GLU A 320 20.31 2.81 -29.91
CA GLU A 320 21.68 2.63 -30.38
C GLU A 320 22.52 1.83 -29.37
N ARG A 321 23.38 0.95 -29.90
CA ARG A 321 24.36 0.23 -29.09
C ARG A 321 25.58 1.12 -28.88
N LYS A 322 25.91 1.38 -27.62
CA LYS A 322 27.13 2.08 -27.23
C LYS A 322 28.01 1.16 -26.39
N THR A 323 29.32 1.28 -26.59
CA THR A 323 30.28 0.61 -25.72
C THR A 323 30.73 1.56 -24.64
N GLU A 324 30.47 1.22 -23.39
CA GLU A 324 30.96 1.96 -22.22
C GLU A 324 32.12 1.19 -21.60
N ILE A 325 33.18 1.91 -21.26
CA ILE A 325 34.31 1.39 -20.49
C ILE A 325 33.95 1.50 -19.02
N VAL A 326 33.82 0.39 -18.34
CA VAL A 326 33.50 0.33 -16.92
C VAL A 326 34.73 -0.12 -16.16
N ASP A 327 35.13 0.64 -15.15
CA ASP A 327 36.15 0.19 -14.19
C ASP A 327 35.56 -0.98 -13.40
N VAL A 328 36.19 -2.14 -13.46
CA VAL A 328 35.83 -3.26 -12.62
C VAL A 328 36.42 -2.98 -11.24
N ASP A 329 35.57 -2.90 -10.23
CA ASP A 329 35.96 -2.81 -8.81
C ASP A 329 36.65 -4.14 -8.38
N ASP A 330 37.84 -4.39 -8.90
CA ASP A 330 38.73 -5.43 -8.41
C ASP A 330 39.92 -4.73 -7.77
N GLU A 331 39.96 -4.71 -6.45
CA GLU A 331 40.99 -4.04 -5.63
C GLU A 331 42.45 -4.49 -5.96
N LEU A 332 42.62 -5.51 -6.84
CA LEU A 332 43.92 -6.09 -7.13
C LEU A 332 44.51 -5.84 -8.52
N PHE A 333 43.69 -5.59 -9.58
CA PHE A 333 44.20 -5.52 -10.95
C PHE A 333 43.70 -4.38 -11.86
N GLY A 334 42.78 -3.55 -11.44
CA GLY A 334 42.37 -2.33 -12.18
C GLY A 334 42.00 -2.57 -13.67
N GLU A 335 41.41 -3.71 -13.98
CA GLU A 335 41.03 -4.04 -15.36
C GLU A 335 39.82 -3.26 -15.78
N LYS A 336 39.88 -2.63 -16.96
CA LYS A 336 38.76 -1.97 -17.63
C LYS A 336 38.04 -3.02 -18.46
N SER A 337 36.75 -3.23 -18.21
CA SER A 337 35.91 -4.07 -19.05
C SER A 337 35.03 -3.24 -19.98
N GLU A 338 34.90 -3.68 -21.21
CA GLU A 338 33.95 -3.09 -22.17
C GLU A 338 32.57 -3.68 -21.95
N ARG A 339 31.60 -2.82 -21.68
CA ARG A 339 30.19 -3.19 -21.56
C ARG A 339 29.39 -2.56 -22.68
N THR A 340 28.67 -3.36 -23.44
CA THR A 340 27.71 -2.85 -24.41
C THR A 340 26.45 -2.41 -23.69
N VAL A 341 26.09 -1.14 -23.79
CA VAL A 341 24.87 -0.52 -23.24
C VAL A 341 23.99 -0.08 -24.42
N ILE A 342 22.68 -0.16 -24.23
CA ILE A 342 21.76 0.38 -25.22
C ILE A 342 21.31 1.78 -24.77
N GLU A 343 21.59 2.78 -25.57
CA GLU A 343 21.00 4.10 -25.38
C GLU A 343 19.57 4.07 -25.94
N SER A 344 18.59 4.09 -25.03
CA SER A 344 17.18 4.04 -25.40
C SER A 344 16.77 5.23 -26.28
N LEU A 345 16.05 4.97 -27.37
CA LEU A 345 15.46 6.03 -28.22
C LEU A 345 14.63 7.02 -27.40
N ILE A 346 13.95 6.54 -26.39
CA ILE A 346 13.07 7.35 -25.55
C ILE A 346 13.38 7.04 -24.08
N PRO A 347 14.21 7.87 -23.41
CA PRO A 347 14.61 7.64 -22.04
C PRO A 347 13.41 7.49 -21.09
N GLY A 348 13.39 6.36 -20.34
CA GLY A 348 12.35 6.08 -19.35
C GLY A 348 11.00 5.66 -19.93
N ILE A 349 10.94 5.29 -21.21
CA ILE A 349 9.72 4.81 -21.86
C ILE A 349 9.11 3.63 -21.11
N GLY A 350 7.79 3.56 -21.16
CA GLY A 350 7.01 2.45 -20.66
C GLY A 350 5.58 2.49 -21.23
N THR A 351 4.82 1.46 -21.00
CA THR A 351 3.48 1.26 -21.58
C THR A 351 2.53 2.44 -21.36
N TYR A 352 2.68 3.18 -20.26
CA TYR A 352 1.83 4.33 -19.96
C TYR A 352 2.07 5.52 -20.90
N TYR A 353 3.23 5.59 -21.54
CA TYR A 353 3.51 6.58 -22.58
C TYR A 353 2.57 6.46 -23.79
N ALA A 354 2.15 5.24 -24.16
CA ALA A 354 1.19 5.05 -25.25
C ALA A 354 -0.11 5.82 -25.00
N ARG A 355 -0.64 5.73 -23.76
CA ARG A 355 -1.86 6.44 -23.38
C ARG A 355 -1.69 7.96 -23.35
N HIS A 356 -0.55 8.45 -22.83
CA HIS A 356 -0.28 9.87 -22.80
C HIS A 356 -0.07 10.44 -24.21
N SER A 357 0.64 9.69 -25.07
CA SER A 357 0.88 10.10 -26.45
C SER A 357 -0.41 10.13 -27.26
N TRP A 358 -1.27 9.12 -27.14
CA TRP A 358 -2.59 9.14 -27.77
C TRP A 358 -3.38 10.39 -27.36
N ALA A 359 -3.43 10.68 -26.07
CA ALA A 359 -4.17 11.84 -25.55
C ALA A 359 -3.61 13.18 -26.06
N THR A 360 -2.27 13.30 -26.09
CA THR A 360 -1.59 14.51 -26.56
C THR A 360 -1.81 14.70 -28.07
N LEU A 361 -1.61 13.65 -28.87
CA LEU A 361 -1.82 13.70 -30.31
C LEU A 361 -3.27 14.03 -30.66
N ALA A 362 -4.24 13.42 -29.96
CA ALA A 362 -5.65 13.73 -30.13
C ALA A 362 -5.94 15.22 -29.90
N TYR A 363 -5.36 15.78 -28.83
CA TYR A 363 -5.48 17.22 -28.55
C TYR A 363 -4.79 18.09 -29.60
N ASP A 364 -3.58 17.72 -30.03
CA ASP A 364 -2.78 18.48 -30.98
C ASP A 364 -3.44 18.57 -32.40
N ILE A 365 -4.20 17.52 -32.79
CA ILE A 365 -4.99 17.51 -34.04
C ILE A 365 -6.39 18.11 -33.87
N GLY A 366 -6.66 18.82 -32.76
CA GLY A 366 -7.88 19.59 -32.53
C GLY A 366 -9.10 18.80 -32.02
N ILE A 367 -8.88 17.59 -31.49
CA ILE A 367 -9.98 16.87 -30.81
C ILE A 367 -10.24 17.52 -29.45
N SER A 368 -11.51 17.82 -29.17
CA SER A 368 -11.88 18.50 -27.93
C SER A 368 -11.48 17.72 -26.69
N ILE A 369 -11.07 18.42 -25.64
CA ILE A 369 -10.65 17.82 -24.38
C ILE A 369 -11.74 16.94 -23.74
N ASP A 370 -13.01 17.25 -24.00
CA ASP A 370 -14.15 16.47 -23.51
C ASP A 370 -14.20 15.09 -24.17
N ILE A 371 -13.98 15.02 -25.50
CA ILE A 371 -13.91 13.76 -26.24
C ILE A 371 -12.69 12.96 -25.79
N VAL A 372 -11.53 13.61 -25.66
CA VAL A 372 -10.30 12.96 -25.13
C VAL A 372 -10.54 12.40 -23.72
N SER A 373 -11.15 13.18 -22.82
CA SER A 373 -11.49 12.74 -21.48
C SER A 373 -12.47 11.57 -21.47
N GLN A 374 -13.45 11.62 -22.36
CA GLN A 374 -14.45 10.56 -22.55
C GLN A 374 -13.80 9.27 -23.05
N ALA A 375 -13.00 9.34 -24.10
CA ALA A 375 -12.25 8.21 -24.66
C ALA A 375 -11.33 7.55 -23.63
N LEU A 376 -10.67 8.36 -22.81
CA LEU A 376 -9.82 7.89 -21.72
C LEU A 376 -10.61 7.44 -20.47
N GLY A 377 -11.94 7.66 -20.44
CA GLY A 377 -12.81 7.33 -19.31
C GLY A 377 -12.51 8.12 -18.05
N HIS A 378 -11.96 9.32 -18.18
CA HIS A 378 -11.84 10.23 -17.06
C HIS A 378 -13.21 10.77 -16.63
N THR A 379 -13.37 11.04 -15.34
CA THR A 379 -14.55 11.76 -14.86
C THR A 379 -14.29 13.24 -15.11
N VAL A 380 -15.07 13.86 -16.00
CA VAL A 380 -14.95 15.30 -16.23
C VAL A 380 -15.36 16.04 -14.97
N ALA A 381 -14.61 17.12 -14.64
CA ALA A 381 -14.74 17.83 -13.36
C ALA A 381 -16.15 18.41 -13.11
N ASN A 382 -16.91 18.74 -14.18
CA ASN A 382 -18.28 19.25 -14.07
C ASN A 382 -19.31 18.13 -14.24
N ARG A 383 -19.58 17.37 -13.17
CA ARG A 383 -20.60 16.32 -13.13
C ARG A 383 -21.99 16.81 -13.55
N THR A 384 -22.34 18.06 -13.26
CA THR A 384 -23.66 18.64 -13.57
C THR A 384 -23.92 18.76 -15.07
N THR A 385 -22.93 19.14 -15.87
CA THR A 385 -23.09 19.27 -17.32
C THR A 385 -23.13 17.91 -18.03
N LEU A 386 -22.42 16.90 -17.50
CA LEU A 386 -22.36 15.56 -18.09
C LEU A 386 -23.67 14.77 -17.96
N VAL A 387 -24.57 15.14 -17.05
CA VAL A 387 -25.91 14.53 -16.96
C VAL A 387 -26.70 14.79 -18.25
N TYR A 388 -26.39 15.88 -18.95
CA TYR A 388 -27.07 16.29 -20.18
C TYR A 388 -26.32 15.92 -21.48
N VAL A 389 -25.05 15.52 -21.37
CA VAL A 389 -24.23 15.13 -22.54
C VAL A 389 -24.27 13.61 -22.68
N LYS A 390 -24.98 13.13 -23.68
CA LYS A 390 -24.99 11.73 -24.07
C LYS A 390 -23.56 11.31 -24.48
N TYR A 391 -23.10 10.17 -23.97
CA TYR A 391 -21.86 9.53 -24.42
C TYR A 391 -22.01 9.23 -25.92
N ASP A 392 -21.12 9.83 -26.71
CA ASP A 392 -21.13 9.73 -28.17
C ASP A 392 -19.96 8.81 -28.59
N GLN A 393 -20.27 7.54 -28.77
CA GLN A 393 -19.28 6.53 -29.13
C GLN A 393 -18.70 6.79 -30.53
N ASP A 394 -19.52 7.28 -31.47
CA ASP A 394 -19.08 7.53 -32.85
C ASP A 394 -18.03 8.65 -32.91
N LYS A 395 -18.14 9.65 -32.03
CA LYS A 395 -17.11 10.68 -31.90
C LYS A 395 -15.79 10.12 -31.37
N VAL A 396 -15.84 9.18 -30.41
CA VAL A 396 -14.65 8.54 -29.89
C VAL A 396 -13.98 7.69 -30.99
N ASP A 397 -14.76 6.92 -31.73
CA ASP A 397 -14.27 6.06 -32.81
C ASP A 397 -13.64 6.90 -33.94
N THR A 398 -14.35 7.95 -34.38
CA THR A 398 -13.84 8.89 -35.38
C THR A 398 -12.56 9.57 -34.91
N SER A 399 -12.48 9.92 -33.62
CA SER A 399 -11.27 10.55 -33.04
C SER A 399 -10.12 9.58 -33.01
N ASN A 400 -10.35 8.30 -32.63
CA ASN A 400 -9.31 7.29 -32.65
C ASN A 400 -8.78 7.08 -34.08
N ARG A 401 -9.66 6.98 -35.06
CA ARG A 401 -9.26 6.86 -36.47
C ARG A 401 -8.38 8.05 -36.91
N LYS A 402 -8.79 9.28 -36.60
CA LYS A 402 -7.99 10.49 -36.92
C LYS A 402 -6.59 10.45 -36.28
N VAL A 403 -6.47 10.02 -35.03
CA VAL A 403 -5.15 9.89 -34.36
C VAL A 403 -4.28 8.86 -35.05
N ILE A 404 -4.85 7.71 -35.43
CA ILE A 404 -4.12 6.65 -36.15
C ILE A 404 -3.72 7.13 -37.56
N ASP A 405 -4.61 7.79 -38.29
CA ASP A 405 -4.30 8.33 -39.61
C ASP A 405 -3.22 9.40 -39.53
N TYR A 406 -3.27 10.29 -38.57
CA TYR A 406 -2.21 11.25 -38.30
C TYR A 406 -0.88 10.60 -37.95
N PHE A 407 -0.90 9.53 -37.14
CA PHE A 407 0.30 8.75 -36.81
C PHE A 407 0.94 8.16 -38.10
N PHE A 408 0.16 7.62 -39.02
CA PHE A 408 0.65 7.04 -40.28
C PHE A 408 0.82 8.06 -41.40
N ASP A 409 0.59 9.35 -41.14
CA ASP A 409 0.68 10.43 -42.17
C ASP A 409 -0.26 10.25 -43.36
N LYS A 410 -1.38 9.55 -43.15
CA LYS A 410 -2.34 9.28 -44.22
C LYS A 410 -3.12 10.53 -44.69
N ASN A 411 -3.00 11.65 -43.97
CA ASN A 411 -3.67 12.91 -44.26
C ASN A 411 -2.70 13.97 -44.81
N GLY A 412 -1.47 13.61 -45.14
CA GLY A 412 -0.40 14.50 -45.66
C GLY A 412 -0.19 14.42 -47.18
N ALA A 413 -1.16 13.88 -47.91
CA ALA A 413 -1.16 13.86 -49.37
C ALA A 413 -2.35 14.66 -49.92
#